data_989c8de4ff4c7ae265c5c939be07f695
#
_entry.id   989c8de4ff4c7ae265c5c939be07f695
#
_cell.length_a   1.000
_cell.length_b   1.000
_cell.length_c   1.000
_cell.angle_alpha   90.00
_cell.angle_beta   90.00
_cell.angle_gamma   90.00
#
_symmetry.space_group_name_H-M   'P 1'
#
loop_
_entity.id
_entity.type
_entity.pdbx_description
1 polymer ?
#
loop_
_entity_poly.entity_id
_entity_poly.type
_entity_poly.pdbx_seq_one_letter_code
_entity_poly.pdbx_strand_id
1 'polypeptide(L)'
;MVLNSLKNHVFTDLGEVPVSDITKQDVISTLRKLEAEGLHETCYRVRQRLEAIFEYAEIGEYCNGNPARGLQKIFTKPQPKNHASLPISELPVFLKKMDEDIGTFPTTKLAMRFMIHVFVRTHSLRHAMWNDFDLDCNEPLWIIPEYDMKNRFNFHVPLSPQAVGILHDMKKFSGPDGHVFPQVRNPKKVMSENTLLYYSNRLGYAGRSTIHGFRTVASTALHESGKWSHDTIELQLSHLVGNKVSRAYNKAEHLQERREMMEWWSDSVSYTHLTLPTILLV
;
A
#
# COMPACT_ATOMS: atom_id res chain seq x y z
N MET A 1 -16.40 1.22 2.27
CA MET A 1 -15.90 0.11 1.41
C MET A 1 -16.81 -1.14 1.50
N VAL A 2 -17.09 -1.71 2.67
CA VAL A 2 -17.96 -2.92 2.82
C VAL A 2 -19.37 -2.67 2.27
N LEU A 3 -20.06 -1.62 2.73
CA LEU A 3 -21.42 -1.30 2.32
C LEU A 3 -21.53 -1.09 0.79
N ASN A 4 -20.58 -0.40 0.16
CA ASN A 4 -20.58 -0.20 -1.29
C ASN A 4 -20.47 -1.52 -2.05
N SER A 5 -19.67 -2.46 -1.54
CA SER A 5 -19.58 -3.78 -2.15
C SER A 5 -20.90 -4.57 -2.03
N LEU A 6 -21.61 -4.45 -0.90
CA LEU A 6 -22.93 -5.07 -0.75
C LEU A 6 -23.96 -4.41 -1.65
N LYS A 7 -23.99 -3.06 -1.72
CA LYS A 7 -24.88 -2.33 -2.64
C LYS A 7 -24.67 -2.74 -4.09
N ASN A 8 -23.41 -2.88 -4.52
CA ASN A 8 -23.10 -3.17 -5.92
C ASN A 8 -23.33 -4.64 -6.31
N HIS A 9 -23.25 -5.58 -5.35
CA HIS A 9 -23.18 -7.00 -5.69
C HIS A 9 -24.21 -7.89 -4.99
N VAL A 10 -24.97 -7.33 -4.03
CA VAL A 10 -25.92 -8.11 -3.22
C VAL A 10 -27.29 -7.46 -3.20
N PHE A 11 -27.37 -6.14 -3.00
CA PHE A 11 -28.65 -5.47 -2.78
C PHE A 11 -29.57 -5.52 -3.99
N THR A 12 -29.03 -5.62 -5.21
CA THR A 12 -29.86 -5.80 -6.42
C THR A 12 -30.70 -7.08 -6.35
N ASP A 13 -30.17 -8.14 -5.73
CA ASP A 13 -30.84 -9.43 -5.67
C ASP A 13 -31.56 -9.65 -4.33
N LEU A 14 -30.92 -9.24 -3.23
CA LEU A 14 -31.35 -9.61 -1.86
C LEU A 14 -31.72 -8.40 -1.00
N GLY A 15 -31.55 -7.17 -1.47
CA GLY A 15 -31.70 -5.97 -0.65
C GLY A 15 -33.12 -5.71 -0.12
N GLU A 16 -34.13 -6.13 -0.87
CA GLU A 16 -35.56 -5.97 -0.53
C GLU A 16 -36.16 -7.24 0.10
N VAL A 17 -35.38 -8.34 0.18
CA VAL A 17 -35.85 -9.60 0.75
C VAL A 17 -35.64 -9.59 2.28
N PRO A 18 -36.66 -9.87 3.09
CA PRO A 18 -36.46 -10.02 4.53
C PRO A 18 -35.37 -11.04 4.85
N VAL A 19 -34.52 -10.73 5.82
CA VAL A 19 -33.37 -11.59 6.16
C VAL A 19 -33.79 -13.02 6.59
N SER A 20 -34.98 -13.16 7.15
CA SER A 20 -35.62 -14.44 7.51
C SER A 20 -35.94 -15.33 6.30
N ASP A 21 -36.17 -14.72 5.14
CA ASP A 21 -36.71 -15.40 3.96
C ASP A 21 -35.59 -15.73 2.95
N ILE A 22 -34.40 -15.17 3.13
CA ILE A 22 -33.25 -15.43 2.27
C ILE A 22 -32.80 -16.88 2.46
N THR A 23 -32.86 -17.64 1.39
CA THR A 23 -32.43 -19.04 1.36
C THR A 23 -30.97 -19.20 0.98
N LYS A 24 -30.41 -20.39 1.25
CA LYS A 24 -29.06 -20.75 0.77
C LYS A 24 -28.95 -20.66 -0.74
N GLN A 25 -30.01 -21.00 -1.47
CA GLN A 25 -30.02 -20.95 -2.93
C GLN A 25 -29.93 -19.52 -3.46
N ASP A 26 -30.57 -18.56 -2.78
CA ASP A 26 -30.51 -17.16 -3.16
C ASP A 26 -29.09 -16.60 -3.01
N VAL A 27 -28.44 -16.94 -1.88
CA VAL A 27 -27.02 -16.56 -1.66
C VAL A 27 -26.11 -17.19 -2.71
N ILE A 28 -26.28 -18.48 -3.03
CA ILE A 28 -25.50 -19.16 -4.06
C ILE A 28 -25.72 -18.49 -5.42
N SER A 29 -26.96 -18.19 -5.79
CA SER A 29 -27.29 -17.56 -7.08
C SER A 29 -26.62 -16.18 -7.24
N THR A 30 -26.66 -15.36 -6.19
CA THR A 30 -25.96 -14.06 -6.16
C THR A 30 -24.47 -14.21 -6.31
N LEU A 31 -23.83 -15.15 -5.60
CA LEU A 31 -22.38 -15.38 -5.68
C LEU A 31 -21.96 -15.97 -7.03
N ARG A 32 -22.79 -16.81 -7.67
CA ARG A 32 -22.52 -17.37 -9.00
C ARG A 32 -22.48 -16.30 -10.10
N LYS A 33 -23.25 -15.23 -9.99
CA LYS A 33 -23.17 -14.10 -10.92
C LYS A 33 -21.77 -13.48 -10.91
N LEU A 34 -21.21 -13.23 -9.71
CA LEU A 34 -19.86 -12.70 -9.56
C LEU A 34 -18.78 -13.65 -10.11
N GLU A 35 -18.97 -14.94 -9.92
CA GLU A 35 -18.05 -15.96 -10.43
C GLU A 35 -18.08 -16.01 -11.97
N ALA A 36 -19.28 -15.93 -12.57
CA ALA A 36 -19.47 -15.90 -14.02
C ALA A 36 -18.87 -14.64 -14.67
N GLU A 37 -18.84 -13.51 -13.95
CA GLU A 37 -18.15 -12.28 -14.36
C GLU A 37 -16.61 -12.35 -14.17
N GLY A 38 -16.07 -13.45 -13.65
CA GLY A 38 -14.64 -13.60 -13.35
C GLY A 38 -14.17 -12.85 -12.11
N LEU A 39 -15.08 -12.30 -11.30
CA LEU A 39 -14.79 -11.53 -10.11
C LEU A 39 -14.53 -12.41 -8.87
N HIS A 40 -13.64 -13.38 -8.98
CA HIS A 40 -13.44 -14.43 -7.96
C HIS A 40 -13.03 -13.89 -6.59
N GLU A 41 -12.16 -12.86 -6.52
CA GLU A 41 -11.77 -12.25 -5.24
C GLU A 41 -12.95 -11.48 -4.61
N THR A 42 -13.73 -10.78 -5.42
CA THR A 42 -14.95 -10.10 -4.97
C THR A 42 -15.98 -11.11 -4.48
N CYS A 43 -16.23 -12.17 -5.23
CA CYS A 43 -17.12 -13.28 -4.83
C CYS A 43 -16.71 -13.86 -3.47
N TYR A 44 -15.42 -14.18 -3.30
CA TYR A 44 -14.90 -14.69 -2.03
C TYR A 44 -15.13 -13.71 -0.86
N ARG A 45 -14.86 -12.42 -1.06
CA ARG A 45 -15.07 -11.39 -0.02
C ARG A 45 -16.54 -11.12 0.27
N VAL A 46 -17.39 -11.12 -0.75
CA VAL A 46 -18.85 -10.97 -0.57
C VAL A 46 -19.40 -12.17 0.22
N ARG A 47 -18.98 -13.38 -0.14
CA ARG A 47 -19.34 -14.59 0.62
C ARG A 47 -18.99 -14.46 2.11
N GLN A 48 -17.76 -14.04 2.44
CA GLN A 48 -17.35 -13.85 3.84
C GLN A 48 -18.22 -12.80 4.58
N ARG A 49 -18.58 -11.72 3.89
CA ARG A 49 -19.43 -10.68 4.46
C ARG A 49 -20.85 -11.17 4.71
N LEU A 50 -21.42 -11.90 3.76
CA LEU A 50 -22.74 -12.52 3.92
C LEU A 50 -22.74 -13.52 5.08
N GLU A 51 -21.70 -14.35 5.18
CA GLU A 51 -21.55 -15.31 6.30
C GLU A 51 -21.57 -14.58 7.66
N ALA A 52 -20.82 -13.47 7.80
CA ALA A 52 -20.77 -12.67 9.01
C ALA A 52 -22.09 -11.93 9.29
N ILE A 53 -22.79 -11.42 8.26
CA ILE A 53 -24.09 -10.75 8.40
C ILE A 53 -25.14 -11.74 8.89
N PHE A 54 -25.23 -12.92 8.28
CA PHE A 54 -26.19 -13.94 8.68
C PHE A 54 -25.84 -14.60 10.02
N GLU A 55 -24.56 -14.66 10.38
CA GLU A 55 -24.16 -15.07 11.73
C GLU A 55 -24.69 -14.09 12.79
N TYR A 56 -24.53 -12.78 12.54
CA TYR A 56 -25.13 -11.76 13.40
C TYR A 56 -26.67 -11.85 13.45
N ALA A 57 -27.31 -12.07 12.30
CA ALA A 57 -28.77 -12.20 12.22
C ALA A 57 -29.28 -13.45 12.95
N GLU A 58 -28.58 -14.58 12.87
CA GLU A 58 -28.89 -15.81 13.60
C GLU A 58 -28.76 -15.63 15.12
N ILE A 59 -27.67 -14.97 15.57
CA ILE A 59 -27.47 -14.67 17.01
C ILE A 59 -28.54 -13.69 17.52
N GLY A 60 -28.97 -12.74 16.70
CA GLY A 60 -30.04 -11.78 17.02
C GLY A 60 -31.46 -12.31 16.82
N GLU A 61 -31.63 -13.59 16.48
CA GLU A 61 -32.93 -14.26 16.23
C GLU A 61 -33.75 -13.62 15.09
N TYR A 62 -33.07 -12.89 14.15
CA TYR A 62 -33.71 -12.32 12.97
C TYR A 62 -33.92 -13.35 11.85
N CYS A 63 -33.25 -14.50 11.90
CA CYS A 63 -33.42 -15.62 10.97
C CYS A 63 -33.13 -16.98 11.65
N ASN A 64 -33.69 -18.05 11.07
CA ASN A 64 -33.49 -19.42 11.53
C ASN A 64 -32.29 -20.09 10.88
N GLY A 65 -31.08 -19.64 11.25
CA GLY A 65 -29.82 -20.19 10.72
C GLY A 65 -29.14 -19.31 9.68
N ASN A 66 -27.88 -19.64 9.35
CA ASN A 66 -27.04 -18.88 8.44
C ASN A 66 -27.00 -19.51 7.04
N PRO A 67 -27.70 -18.94 6.04
CA PRO A 67 -27.74 -19.49 4.68
C PRO A 67 -26.39 -19.41 3.96
N ALA A 68 -25.46 -18.57 4.41
CA ALA A 68 -24.12 -18.47 3.85
C ALA A 68 -23.10 -19.44 4.49
N ARG A 69 -23.50 -20.16 5.56
CA ARG A 69 -22.61 -21.09 6.27
C ARG A 69 -22.21 -22.26 5.38
N GLY A 70 -20.88 -22.54 5.36
CA GLY A 70 -20.31 -23.67 4.63
C GLY A 70 -20.08 -23.43 3.13
N LEU A 71 -20.44 -22.26 2.59
CA LEU A 71 -20.25 -21.94 1.18
C LEU A 71 -18.78 -21.80 0.75
N GLN A 72 -17.83 -21.73 1.69
CA GLN A 72 -16.39 -21.79 1.40
C GLN A 72 -15.96 -23.12 0.73
N LYS A 73 -16.78 -24.16 0.83
CA LYS A 73 -16.56 -25.44 0.15
C LYS A 73 -16.92 -25.37 -1.34
N ILE A 74 -17.76 -24.42 -1.73
CA ILE A 74 -18.22 -24.22 -3.12
C ILE A 74 -17.42 -23.06 -3.75
N PHE A 75 -17.30 -21.94 -3.03
CA PHE A 75 -16.61 -20.73 -3.48
C PHE A 75 -15.23 -20.67 -2.80
N THR A 76 -14.24 -21.24 -3.45
CA THR A 76 -12.88 -21.32 -2.93
C THR A 76 -12.17 -19.99 -2.98
N LYS A 77 -11.22 -19.80 -2.05
CA LYS A 77 -10.38 -18.62 -2.06
C LYS A 77 -9.52 -18.61 -3.33
N PRO A 78 -9.57 -17.53 -4.14
CA PRO A 78 -8.69 -17.40 -5.27
C PRO A 78 -7.23 -17.37 -4.83
N GLN A 79 -6.34 -17.88 -5.68
CA GLN A 79 -4.91 -17.81 -5.42
C GLN A 79 -4.46 -16.35 -5.35
N PRO A 80 -3.70 -15.95 -4.31
CA PRO A 80 -3.17 -14.61 -4.22
C PRO A 80 -2.30 -14.32 -5.45
N LYS A 81 -2.56 -13.22 -6.14
CA LYS A 81 -1.64 -12.71 -7.16
C LYS A 81 -0.75 -11.67 -6.50
N ASN A 82 0.55 -11.83 -6.62
CA ASN A 82 1.50 -10.81 -6.20
C ASN A 82 1.24 -9.52 -6.98
N HIS A 83 1.43 -8.38 -6.31
CA HIS A 83 1.40 -7.10 -7.01
C HIS A 83 2.50 -7.08 -8.08
N ALA A 84 2.13 -6.64 -9.28
CA ALA A 84 3.12 -6.45 -10.33
C ALA A 84 4.20 -5.47 -9.84
N SER A 85 5.46 -5.88 -9.93
CA SER A 85 6.63 -5.11 -9.55
C SER A 85 7.66 -5.14 -10.67
N LEU A 86 8.39 -4.05 -10.83
CA LEU A 86 9.48 -3.99 -11.79
C LEU A 86 10.66 -4.87 -11.32
N PRO A 87 11.39 -5.50 -12.23
CA PRO A 87 12.74 -5.96 -11.94
C PRO A 87 13.61 -4.77 -11.49
N ILE A 88 14.51 -5.00 -10.54
CA ILE A 88 15.41 -3.93 -10.07
C ILE A 88 16.22 -3.29 -11.22
N SER A 89 16.59 -4.07 -12.23
CA SER A 89 17.30 -3.62 -13.43
C SER A 89 16.50 -2.62 -14.28
N GLU A 90 15.19 -2.55 -14.15
CA GLU A 90 14.33 -1.58 -14.85
C GLU A 90 14.15 -0.26 -14.08
N LEU A 91 14.51 -0.21 -12.80
CA LEU A 91 14.36 0.99 -11.99
C LEU A 91 15.11 2.21 -12.58
N PRO A 92 16.36 2.09 -13.10
CA PRO A 92 17.06 3.19 -13.75
C PRO A 92 16.30 3.74 -14.96
N VAL A 93 15.74 2.84 -15.79
CA VAL A 93 14.96 3.22 -16.96
C VAL A 93 13.67 3.94 -16.56
N PHE A 94 13.02 3.49 -15.48
CA PHE A 94 11.85 4.16 -14.93
C PHE A 94 12.18 5.57 -14.46
N LEU A 95 13.26 5.74 -13.70
CA LEU A 95 13.72 7.05 -13.20
C LEU A 95 14.09 8.00 -14.35
N LYS A 96 14.81 7.51 -15.37
CA LYS A 96 15.14 8.29 -16.55
C LYS A 96 13.88 8.79 -17.27
N LYS A 97 12.87 7.93 -17.47
CA LYS A 97 11.58 8.35 -18.05
C LYS A 97 10.86 9.39 -17.21
N MET A 98 11.00 9.33 -15.88
CA MET A 98 10.47 10.36 -15.00
C MET A 98 11.15 11.72 -15.22
N ASP A 99 12.44 11.74 -15.48
CA ASP A 99 13.18 12.99 -15.74
C ASP A 99 12.82 13.59 -17.10
N GLU A 100 12.77 12.75 -18.12
CA GLU A 100 12.40 13.13 -19.48
C GLU A 100 10.95 13.58 -19.62
N ASP A 101 10.08 13.20 -18.70
CA ASP A 101 8.66 13.57 -18.72
C ASP A 101 8.44 15.04 -18.35
N ILE A 102 7.97 15.83 -19.31
CA ILE A 102 7.68 17.26 -19.13
C ILE A 102 6.21 17.56 -18.85
N GLY A 103 5.32 16.59 -19.00
CA GLY A 103 3.87 16.78 -18.94
C GLY A 103 3.22 16.50 -17.59
N THR A 104 3.97 16.01 -16.58
CA THR A 104 3.46 15.75 -15.22
C THR A 104 3.80 16.90 -14.28
N PHE A 105 2.85 17.22 -13.40
CA PHE A 105 3.08 18.21 -12.34
C PHE A 105 4.30 17.85 -11.50
N PRO A 106 5.16 18.82 -11.16
CA PRO A 106 6.36 18.60 -10.35
C PRO A 106 6.06 17.88 -9.02
N THR A 107 4.96 18.25 -8.35
CA THR A 107 4.52 17.63 -7.09
C THR A 107 4.25 16.13 -7.22
N THR A 108 3.70 15.67 -8.35
CA THR A 108 3.48 14.24 -8.62
C THR A 108 4.80 13.50 -8.85
N LYS A 109 5.74 14.13 -9.56
CA LYS A 109 7.09 13.58 -9.77
C LYS A 109 7.84 13.47 -8.45
N LEU A 110 7.83 14.52 -7.62
CA LEU A 110 8.47 14.53 -6.30
C LEU A 110 7.84 13.46 -5.39
N ALA A 111 6.52 13.32 -5.39
CA ALA A 111 5.84 12.29 -4.62
C ALA A 111 6.24 10.87 -5.05
N MET A 112 6.38 10.62 -6.36
CA MET A 112 6.84 9.32 -6.88
C MET A 112 8.29 9.06 -6.48
N ARG A 113 9.19 10.05 -6.62
CA ARG A 113 10.59 9.92 -6.18
C ARG A 113 10.68 9.63 -4.70
N PHE A 114 9.98 10.40 -3.88
CA PHE A 114 9.95 10.18 -2.44
C PHE A 114 9.43 8.77 -2.10
N MET A 115 8.35 8.31 -2.76
CA MET A 115 7.82 6.97 -2.59
C MET A 115 8.86 5.87 -2.89
N ILE A 116 9.69 6.05 -3.92
CA ILE A 116 10.75 5.10 -4.27
C ILE A 116 11.84 5.06 -3.20
N HIS A 117 12.24 6.22 -2.68
CA HIS A 117 13.28 6.30 -1.64
C HIS A 117 12.83 5.72 -0.30
N VAL A 118 11.60 6.00 0.13
CA VAL A 118 11.12 5.58 1.47
C VAL A 118 10.28 4.30 1.48
N PHE A 119 9.81 3.85 0.33
CA PHE A 119 8.98 2.66 0.08
C PHE A 119 7.96 2.33 1.17
N VAL A 120 7.31 3.35 1.75
CA VAL A 120 6.20 3.23 2.69
C VAL A 120 4.90 2.79 2.00
N ARG A 121 3.81 2.58 2.73
CA ARG A 121 2.50 2.36 2.10
C ARG A 121 1.99 3.63 1.43
N THR A 122 1.34 3.48 0.27
CA THR A 122 0.76 4.61 -0.48
C THR A 122 -0.21 5.43 0.36
N HIS A 123 -0.96 4.80 1.25
CA HIS A 123 -1.84 5.48 2.21
C HIS A 123 -1.05 6.47 3.07
N SER A 124 0.03 6.01 3.72
CA SER A 124 0.86 6.86 4.58
C SER A 124 1.48 8.02 3.80
N LEU A 125 2.01 7.77 2.60
CA LEU A 125 2.53 8.85 1.75
C LEU A 125 1.49 9.94 1.49
N ARG A 126 0.28 9.54 1.12
CA ARG A 126 -0.79 10.48 0.75
C ARG A 126 -1.27 11.33 1.91
N HIS A 127 -1.27 10.79 3.13
CA HIS A 127 -1.74 11.45 4.34
C HIS A 127 -0.63 12.16 5.12
N ALA A 128 0.62 12.09 4.64
CA ALA A 128 1.77 12.75 5.26
C ALA A 128 1.52 14.25 5.46
N MET A 129 1.70 14.71 6.69
CA MET A 129 1.59 16.10 7.09
C MET A 129 2.97 16.66 7.41
N TRP A 130 3.21 17.94 7.16
CA TRP A 130 4.52 18.56 7.46
C TRP A 130 4.90 18.43 8.93
N ASN A 131 3.94 18.46 9.84
CA ASN A 131 4.17 18.29 11.27
C ASN A 131 4.61 16.87 11.68
N ASP A 132 4.53 15.89 10.77
CA ASP A 132 4.98 14.55 11.03
C ASP A 132 6.49 14.38 10.78
N PHE A 133 7.17 15.41 10.28
CA PHE A 133 8.57 15.36 9.87
C PHE A 133 9.46 16.21 10.79
N ASP A 134 10.51 15.60 11.30
CA ASP A 134 11.64 16.29 11.93
C ASP A 134 12.80 16.32 10.92
N LEU A 135 12.98 17.45 10.24
CA LEU A 135 13.97 17.61 9.17
C LEU A 135 15.20 18.40 9.61
N ASP A 136 15.06 19.23 10.66
CA ASP A 136 16.07 20.21 11.09
C ASP A 136 17.00 19.64 12.18
N CYS A 137 17.19 18.31 12.19
CA CYS A 137 18.05 17.60 13.15
C CYS A 137 19.14 16.78 12.43
N ASN A 138 20.13 16.31 13.19
CA ASN A 138 21.22 15.48 12.65
C ASN A 138 20.73 14.12 12.12
N GLU A 139 19.57 13.68 12.57
CA GLU A 139 18.98 12.38 12.23
C GLU A 139 17.55 12.53 11.72
N PRO A 140 17.35 13.07 10.50
CA PRO A 140 16.02 13.36 9.97
C PRO A 140 15.09 12.15 10.03
N LEU A 141 13.84 12.41 10.43
CA LEU A 141 12.86 11.36 10.71
C LEU A 141 11.47 11.77 10.26
N TRP A 142 10.72 10.81 9.73
CA TRP A 142 9.28 10.92 9.52
C TRP A 142 8.55 10.02 10.52
N ILE A 143 7.67 10.58 11.34
CA ILE A 143 6.87 9.84 12.32
C ILE A 143 5.46 9.69 11.76
N ILE A 144 5.14 8.53 11.22
CA ILE A 144 3.79 8.22 10.73
C ILE A 144 2.91 7.90 11.94
N PRO A 145 1.84 8.68 12.19
CA PRO A 145 1.00 8.50 13.38
C PRO A 145 0.27 7.15 13.40
N GLU A 146 -0.02 6.65 14.60
CA GLU A 146 -0.69 5.36 14.82
C GLU A 146 -2.06 5.24 14.14
N TYR A 147 -2.80 6.32 13.99
CA TYR A 147 -4.12 6.31 13.33
C TYR A 147 -4.03 6.08 11.82
N ASP A 148 -2.87 6.36 11.20
CA ASP A 148 -2.58 6.06 9.79
C ASP A 148 -1.95 4.67 9.61
N MET A 149 -1.67 3.97 10.72
CA MET A 149 -1.01 2.68 10.71
C MET A 149 -1.98 1.53 10.98
N LYS A 150 -1.90 0.47 10.18
CA LYS A 150 -2.70 -0.75 10.39
C LYS A 150 -2.46 -1.37 11.76
N ASN A 151 -1.27 -1.19 12.32
CA ASN A 151 -0.83 -1.82 13.57
C ASN A 151 -1.05 -0.94 14.80
N ARG A 152 -1.60 0.28 14.64
CA ARG A 152 -1.88 1.25 15.72
C ARG A 152 -0.68 1.58 16.60
N PHE A 153 0.48 1.76 16.01
CA PHE A 153 1.70 2.29 16.64
C PHE A 153 2.30 3.34 15.73
N ASN A 154 2.91 4.38 16.31
CA ASN A 154 3.71 5.32 15.55
C ASN A 154 4.80 4.56 14.81
N PHE A 155 5.01 4.91 13.55
CA PHE A 155 6.03 4.27 12.74
C PHE A 155 7.09 5.28 12.35
N HIS A 156 8.31 5.07 12.85
CA HIS A 156 9.46 5.92 12.59
C HIS A 156 10.14 5.50 11.28
N VAL A 157 10.27 6.44 10.34
CA VAL A 157 10.93 6.22 9.05
C VAL A 157 12.17 7.11 8.99
N PRO A 158 13.39 6.54 9.10
CA PRO A 158 14.62 7.29 8.88
C PRO A 158 14.67 7.83 7.45
N LEU A 159 15.10 9.08 7.32
CA LEU A 159 15.17 9.78 6.03
C LEU A 159 16.61 9.91 5.57
N SER A 160 16.89 9.46 4.36
CA SER A 160 18.16 9.70 3.69
C SER A 160 18.31 11.16 3.25
N PRO A 161 19.54 11.65 3.00
CA PRO A 161 19.76 12.99 2.47
C PRO A 161 18.96 13.27 1.19
N GLN A 162 18.83 12.27 0.31
CA GLN A 162 18.05 12.38 -0.93
C GLN A 162 16.55 12.57 -0.65
N ALA A 163 16.00 11.81 0.31
CA ALA A 163 14.61 11.96 0.71
C ALA A 163 14.34 13.34 1.32
N VAL A 164 15.25 13.84 2.15
CA VAL A 164 15.19 15.20 2.71
C VAL A 164 15.25 16.26 1.60
N GLY A 165 16.14 16.11 0.62
CA GLY A 165 16.22 17.00 -0.53
C GLY A 165 14.92 17.09 -1.31
N ILE A 166 14.25 15.93 -1.55
CA ILE A 166 12.94 15.88 -2.21
C ILE A 166 11.88 16.63 -1.39
N LEU A 167 11.90 16.51 -0.06
CA LEU A 167 10.98 17.22 0.82
C LEU A 167 11.23 18.74 0.80
N HIS A 168 12.48 19.19 0.79
CA HIS A 168 12.80 20.62 0.64
C HIS A 168 12.28 21.16 -0.70
N ASP A 169 12.40 20.42 -1.80
CA ASP A 169 11.82 20.82 -3.08
C ASP A 169 10.30 20.81 -3.02
N MET A 170 9.71 19.83 -2.36
CA MET A 170 8.25 19.74 -2.20
C MET A 170 7.67 20.90 -1.39
N LYS A 171 8.39 21.38 -0.39
CA LYS A 171 7.99 22.51 0.46
C LYS A 171 7.75 23.81 -0.33
N LYS A 172 8.43 23.96 -1.49
CA LYS A 172 8.23 25.10 -2.42
C LYS A 172 6.84 25.09 -3.07
N PHE A 173 6.18 23.92 -3.15
CA PHE A 173 4.87 23.75 -3.78
C PHE A 173 3.71 23.59 -2.81
N SER A 174 3.92 22.86 -1.70
CA SER A 174 2.84 22.56 -0.74
C SER A 174 2.83 23.47 0.50
N GLY A 175 3.83 24.37 0.61
CA GLY A 175 3.96 25.29 1.73
C GLY A 175 4.52 24.60 2.99
N PRO A 176 4.60 25.36 4.12
CA PRO A 176 5.18 24.84 5.36
C PRO A 176 4.22 24.00 6.18
N ASP A 177 2.91 24.07 5.89
CA ASP A 177 1.85 23.46 6.71
C ASP A 177 0.92 22.58 5.86
N GLY A 178 0.20 21.67 6.54
CA GLY A 178 -0.78 20.80 5.89
C GLY A 178 -0.15 19.58 5.24
N HIS A 179 -0.80 19.08 4.18
CA HIS A 179 -0.33 17.88 3.48
C HIS A 179 0.98 18.14 2.72
N VAL A 180 1.93 17.22 2.88
CA VAL A 180 3.18 17.25 2.11
C VAL A 180 2.90 17.02 0.62
N PHE A 181 2.05 16.04 0.29
CA PHE A 181 1.68 15.69 -1.08
C PHE A 181 0.19 15.93 -1.33
N PRO A 182 -0.25 17.20 -1.45
CA PRO A 182 -1.66 17.53 -1.63
C PRO A 182 -2.15 17.20 -3.03
N GLN A 183 -3.47 17.22 -3.21
CA GLN A 183 -4.08 17.19 -4.52
C GLN A 183 -3.72 18.48 -5.30
N VAL A 184 -3.24 18.34 -6.53
CA VAL A 184 -2.77 19.46 -7.36
C VAL A 184 -3.80 20.56 -7.52
N ARG A 185 -5.08 20.23 -7.76
CA ARG A 185 -6.17 21.21 -7.96
C ARG A 185 -6.78 21.74 -6.68
N ASN A 186 -6.55 21.06 -5.55
CA ASN A 186 -7.10 21.47 -4.25
C ASN A 186 -6.10 21.10 -3.14
N PRO A 187 -5.21 22.03 -2.75
CA PRO A 187 -4.16 21.77 -1.75
C PRO A 187 -4.69 21.40 -0.35
N LYS A 188 -5.96 21.66 -0.05
CA LYS A 188 -6.59 21.22 1.19
C LYS A 188 -6.98 19.76 1.23
N LYS A 189 -6.91 19.05 0.10
CA LYS A 189 -7.25 17.65 -0.03
C LYS A 189 -6.00 16.80 -0.23
N VAL A 190 -6.05 15.57 0.30
CA VAL A 190 -5.03 14.55 0.06
C VAL A 190 -4.95 14.20 -1.42
N MET A 191 -3.77 13.84 -1.90
CA MET A 191 -3.56 13.27 -3.23
C MET A 191 -4.48 12.06 -3.45
N SER A 192 -5.07 11.92 -4.64
CA SER A 192 -5.87 10.75 -4.99
C SER A 192 -5.02 9.47 -4.94
N GLU A 193 -5.62 8.36 -4.51
CA GLU A 193 -4.94 7.07 -4.40
C GLU A 193 -4.42 6.53 -5.74
N ASN A 194 -5.01 6.98 -6.85
CA ASN A 194 -4.61 6.56 -8.18
C ASN A 194 -3.61 7.51 -8.86
N THR A 195 -3.27 8.65 -8.26
CA THR A 195 -2.40 9.66 -8.90
C THR A 195 -1.07 9.07 -9.34
N LEU A 196 -0.36 8.39 -8.42
CA LEU A 196 0.94 7.79 -8.73
C LEU A 196 0.82 6.60 -9.69
N LEU A 197 -0.26 5.81 -9.58
CA LEU A 197 -0.53 4.71 -10.50
C LEU A 197 -0.76 5.22 -11.92
N TYR A 198 -1.58 6.25 -12.11
CA TYR A 198 -1.80 6.86 -13.42
C TYR A 198 -0.52 7.47 -13.98
N TYR A 199 0.32 8.04 -13.12
CA TYR A 199 1.64 8.53 -13.54
C TYR A 199 2.53 7.38 -14.04
N SER A 200 2.66 6.30 -13.28
CA SER A 200 3.40 5.09 -13.70
C SER A 200 2.86 4.52 -15.02
N ASN A 201 1.54 4.42 -15.16
CA ASN A 201 0.89 3.95 -16.38
C ASN A 201 1.23 4.84 -17.60
N ARG A 202 1.27 6.16 -17.42
CA ARG A 202 1.62 7.12 -18.48
C ARG A 202 3.08 7.00 -18.91
N LEU A 203 3.97 6.62 -18.01
CA LEU A 203 5.37 6.30 -18.33
C LEU A 203 5.55 4.96 -19.09
N GLY A 204 4.45 4.24 -19.38
CA GLY A 204 4.45 2.98 -20.11
C GLY A 204 4.51 1.72 -19.24
N TYR A 205 4.17 1.83 -17.94
CA TYR A 205 4.23 0.70 -17.01
C TYR A 205 2.84 0.17 -16.60
N ALA A 206 1.80 0.45 -17.39
CA ALA A 206 0.47 -0.10 -17.17
C ALA A 206 0.49 -1.63 -17.13
N GLY A 207 -0.04 -2.22 -16.06
CA GLY A 207 -0.04 -3.67 -15.84
C GLY A 207 1.32 -4.30 -15.49
N ARG A 208 2.43 -3.56 -15.63
CA ARG A 208 3.79 -4.03 -15.34
C ARG A 208 4.27 -3.65 -13.94
N SER A 209 3.73 -2.59 -13.38
CA SER A 209 4.07 -2.12 -12.03
C SER A 209 2.85 -1.55 -11.32
N THR A 210 2.79 -1.75 -10.02
CA THR A 210 1.90 -1.02 -9.11
C THR A 210 2.75 -0.15 -8.20
N ILE A 211 2.13 0.86 -7.56
CA ILE A 211 2.88 1.67 -6.58
C ILE A 211 3.33 0.83 -5.39
N HIS A 212 2.53 -0.16 -5.00
CA HIS A 212 2.94 -1.14 -3.98
C HIS A 212 4.12 -2.01 -4.46
N GLY A 213 4.24 -2.25 -5.76
CA GLY A 213 5.35 -3.00 -6.37
C GLY A 213 6.73 -2.39 -6.12
N PHE A 214 6.84 -1.06 -5.96
CA PHE A 214 8.12 -0.42 -5.59
C PHE A 214 8.62 -0.83 -4.20
N ARG A 215 7.72 -1.20 -3.29
CA ARG A 215 8.12 -1.79 -2.00
C ARG A 215 8.72 -3.19 -2.18
N THR A 216 8.18 -3.95 -3.13
CA THR A 216 8.75 -5.26 -3.51
C THR A 216 10.13 -5.08 -4.13
N VAL A 217 10.32 -4.08 -5.01
CA VAL A 217 11.64 -3.77 -5.59
C VAL A 217 12.66 -3.48 -4.50
N ALA A 218 12.34 -2.56 -3.58
CA ALA A 218 13.24 -2.21 -2.46
C ALA A 218 13.51 -3.42 -1.56
N SER A 219 12.47 -4.14 -1.15
CA SER A 219 12.61 -5.35 -0.31
C SER A 219 13.51 -6.41 -0.96
N THR A 220 13.30 -6.69 -2.25
CA THR A 220 14.12 -7.66 -2.98
C THR A 220 15.58 -7.23 -3.02
N ALA A 221 15.85 -5.96 -3.41
CA ALA A 221 17.21 -5.45 -3.48
C ALA A 221 17.93 -5.48 -2.12
N LEU A 222 17.22 -5.13 -1.04
CA LEU A 222 17.77 -5.14 0.31
C LEU A 222 18.11 -6.57 0.76
N HIS A 223 17.23 -7.55 0.51
CA HIS A 223 17.51 -8.95 0.80
C HIS A 223 18.65 -9.51 -0.04
N GLU A 224 18.66 -9.26 -1.34
CA GLU A 224 19.71 -9.72 -2.26
C GLU A 224 21.07 -9.12 -1.95
N SER A 225 21.12 -7.91 -1.37
CA SER A 225 22.39 -7.29 -0.96
C SER A 225 23.12 -8.07 0.12
N GLY A 226 22.41 -8.86 0.93
CA GLY A 226 22.96 -9.61 2.07
C GLY A 226 23.53 -8.73 3.20
N LYS A 227 23.34 -7.40 3.15
CA LYS A 227 23.94 -6.44 4.10
C LYS A 227 23.11 -6.25 5.36
N TRP A 228 21.80 -6.50 5.31
CA TRP A 228 20.83 -6.12 6.33
C TRP A 228 20.12 -7.34 6.90
N SER A 229 19.81 -7.30 8.18
CA SER A 229 19.06 -8.37 8.80
C SER A 229 17.64 -8.44 8.23
N HIS A 230 17.06 -9.64 8.16
CA HIS A 230 15.65 -9.83 7.76
C HIS A 230 14.72 -8.94 8.60
N ASP A 231 14.95 -8.90 9.92
CA ASP A 231 14.12 -8.15 10.85
C ASP A 231 14.17 -6.64 10.57
N THR A 232 15.36 -6.10 10.26
CA THR A 232 15.55 -4.69 9.91
C THR A 232 14.76 -4.31 8.64
N ILE A 233 14.81 -5.16 7.61
CA ILE A 233 14.06 -4.95 6.36
C ILE A 233 12.54 -5.02 6.64
N GLU A 234 12.08 -6.03 7.36
CA GLU A 234 10.67 -6.21 7.67
C GLU A 234 10.11 -5.07 8.55
N LEU A 235 10.90 -4.59 9.52
CA LEU A 235 10.55 -3.41 10.32
C LEU A 235 10.40 -2.16 9.44
N GLN A 236 11.30 -1.94 8.47
CA GLN A 236 11.17 -0.82 7.53
C GLN A 236 9.96 -0.96 6.61
N LEU A 237 9.56 -2.17 6.29
CA LEU A 237 8.30 -2.43 5.58
C LEU A 237 7.08 -2.30 6.51
N SER A 238 7.26 -1.94 7.78
CA SER A 238 6.18 -1.90 8.77
C SER A 238 5.40 -3.23 8.84
N HIS A 239 6.13 -4.33 8.73
CA HIS A 239 5.62 -5.66 9.00
C HIS A 239 5.87 -6.02 10.47
N LEU A 240 5.00 -6.87 11.01
CA LEU A 240 5.16 -7.34 12.39
C LEU A 240 6.18 -8.46 12.40
N VAL A 241 7.34 -8.22 13.02
CA VAL A 241 8.40 -9.22 13.19
C VAL A 241 8.13 -10.06 14.45
N GLY A 242 8.29 -11.37 14.33
CA GLY A 242 8.13 -12.32 15.44
C GLY A 242 6.67 -12.68 15.78
N ASN A 243 6.51 -13.59 16.76
CA ASN A 243 5.20 -14.00 17.26
C ASN A 243 4.63 -12.99 18.28
N LYS A 244 3.37 -13.17 18.71
CA LYS A 244 2.72 -12.25 19.68
C LYS A 244 3.50 -12.06 20.98
N VAL A 245 4.21 -13.09 21.43
CA VAL A 245 4.99 -13.07 22.68
C VAL A 245 6.29 -12.28 22.47
N SER A 246 7.08 -12.61 21.42
CA SER A 246 8.33 -11.88 21.14
C SER A 246 8.09 -10.39 20.87
N ARG A 247 6.97 -10.01 20.26
CA ARG A 247 6.59 -8.61 20.01
C ARG A 247 6.29 -7.82 21.30
N ALA A 248 5.75 -8.47 22.31
CA ALA A 248 5.50 -7.81 23.60
C ALA A 248 6.80 -7.44 24.33
N TYR A 249 7.88 -8.18 24.07
CA TYR A 249 9.19 -7.97 24.69
C TYR A 249 10.19 -7.24 23.80
N ASN A 250 10.09 -7.35 22.49
CA ASN A 250 11.04 -6.72 21.56
C ASN A 250 10.46 -5.39 21.05
N LYS A 251 10.81 -4.30 21.76
CA LYS A 251 10.50 -2.92 21.37
C LYS A 251 11.61 -2.28 20.52
N ALA A 252 12.62 -3.05 20.12
CA ALA A 252 13.70 -2.53 19.32
C ALA A 252 13.21 -2.13 17.93
N GLU A 253 13.40 -0.89 17.57
CA GLU A 253 13.02 -0.34 16.26
C GLU A 253 14.16 -0.43 15.24
N HIS A 254 15.33 -0.87 15.64
CA HIS A 254 16.56 -0.94 14.83
C HIS A 254 16.81 0.37 14.04
N LEU A 255 16.53 1.52 14.66
CA LEU A 255 16.54 2.81 13.97
C LEU A 255 17.87 3.13 13.33
N GLN A 256 18.99 2.86 14.01
CA GLN A 256 20.31 3.14 13.47
C GLN A 256 20.60 2.26 12.24
N GLU A 257 20.40 0.95 12.35
CA GLU A 257 20.60 0.03 11.23
C GLU A 257 19.66 0.35 10.05
N ARG A 258 18.41 0.71 10.36
CA ARG A 258 17.44 1.15 9.33
C ARG A 258 17.86 2.46 8.67
N ARG A 259 18.49 3.39 9.39
CA ARG A 259 19.04 4.63 8.84
C ARG A 259 20.12 4.33 7.80
N GLU A 260 21.11 3.54 8.17
CA GLU A 260 22.20 3.11 7.29
C GLU A 260 21.64 2.38 6.05
N MET A 261 20.65 1.52 6.26
CA MET A 261 19.94 0.81 5.18
C MET A 261 19.21 1.77 4.23
N MET A 262 18.53 2.78 4.75
CA MET A 262 17.80 3.76 3.94
C MET A 262 18.73 4.67 3.15
N GLU A 263 19.87 5.03 3.72
CA GLU A 263 20.93 5.77 3.02
C GLU A 263 21.50 4.92 1.88
N TRP A 264 21.92 3.69 2.18
CA TRP A 264 22.41 2.76 1.16
C TRP A 264 21.41 2.53 0.02
N TRP A 265 20.13 2.34 0.35
CA TRP A 265 19.10 2.20 -0.66
C TRP A 265 18.95 3.45 -1.53
N SER A 266 18.90 4.61 -0.90
CA SER A 266 18.77 5.88 -1.61
C SER A 266 19.99 6.21 -2.48
N ASP A 267 21.17 5.87 -2.04
CA ASP A 267 22.41 5.97 -2.84
C ASP A 267 22.34 5.03 -4.05
N SER A 268 21.92 3.78 -3.85
CA SER A 268 21.72 2.80 -4.92
C SER A 268 20.73 3.32 -5.96
N VAL A 269 19.58 3.87 -5.55
CA VAL A 269 18.59 4.49 -6.44
C VAL A 269 19.18 5.65 -7.22
N SER A 270 19.92 6.53 -6.55
CA SER A 270 20.53 7.73 -7.17
C SER A 270 21.68 7.36 -8.12
N TYR A 271 22.50 6.40 -7.74
CA TYR A 271 23.63 5.95 -8.57
C TYR A 271 23.16 5.24 -9.85
N THR A 272 22.18 4.36 -9.74
CA THR A 272 21.60 3.65 -10.89
C THR A 272 20.92 4.59 -11.89
N HIS A 273 20.46 5.75 -11.41
CA HIS A 273 19.90 6.79 -12.25
C HIS A 273 20.95 7.51 -13.11
N LEU A 274 22.17 7.64 -12.61
CA LEU A 274 23.28 8.34 -13.30
C LEU A 274 24.12 7.43 -14.20
N THR A 275 24.17 6.13 -13.93
CA THR A 275 24.98 5.15 -14.65
C THR A 275 24.09 4.07 -15.27
N LEU A 276 24.20 3.87 -16.59
CA LEU A 276 23.53 2.76 -17.29
C LEU A 276 23.96 1.38 -16.72
N PRO A 277 23.16 0.32 -16.85
CA PRO A 277 22.96 -0.84 -15.95
C PRO A 277 24.12 -1.87 -15.89
N THR A 278 25.35 -1.47 -15.63
CA THR A 278 26.49 -2.41 -15.61
C THR A 278 26.94 -2.86 -14.20
N ILE A 279 26.36 -2.35 -13.09
CA ILE A 279 26.98 -2.51 -11.75
C ILE A 279 26.09 -3.15 -10.68
N LEU A 280 24.92 -3.72 -11.02
CA LEU A 280 24.11 -4.49 -10.05
C LEU A 280 24.40 -6.02 -10.11
N LEU A 281 25.51 -6.44 -10.69
CA LEU A 281 25.95 -7.84 -10.82
C LEU A 281 27.38 -8.06 -10.26
N VAL A 282 27.67 -7.52 -9.07
CA VAL A 282 28.87 -7.96 -8.31
C VAL A 282 28.49 -8.14 -6.85
#